data_1d549393256d0b1994683ab86de8482a
#
_entry.id   1d549393256d0b1994683ab86de8482a
#
_cell.length_a   1.000
_cell.length_b   1.000
_cell.length_c   1.000
_cell.angle_alpha   90.00
_cell.angle_beta   90.00
_cell.angle_gamma   90.00
#
_symmetry.space_group_name_H-M   'P 1'
#
loop_
_entity.id
_entity.type
_entity.pdbx_description
1 polymer ?
#
loop_
_entity_poly.entity_id
_entity_poly.type
_entity_poly.pdbx_seq_one_letter_code
_entity_poly.pdbx_strand_id
1 'polypeptide(L)'
;GFKSFPDKTRITIGEGITGVVGPNGSGKSNISDSIRWVLGETSSKQLRGAGKMEDVIFGGTQTRGAMGYAAVSLTIDNSDHGLEMDADEVTIGRRYYRSGESEYTINGQSVRLKDVYELLLDTGLGRDGYAIVGQGRIAEIVGAKSTERREIFEEASGIAKYRYRKNEAERRLAAAEGNLERLRDILGELEKRVGPLKRDSEKAEQFLAYSETRKGLEITLWVDSIRRAQDTVRDQQRKYEAAESDYARISRQ
;
A
#
# COMPACT_ATOMS: atom_id res chain seq x y z
N GLY A 1 -7.12 8.63 28.99
CA GLY A 1 -6.38 9.69 29.72
C GLY A 1 -5.10 10.08 29.01
N PHE A 2 -4.85 11.37 28.89
CA PHE A 2 -3.64 11.90 28.23
C PHE A 2 -2.63 12.37 29.29
N LYS A 3 -1.44 11.78 29.30
CA LYS A 3 -0.35 12.06 30.26
C LYS A 3 -0.85 12.17 31.72
N SER A 4 -0.85 13.36 32.31
CA SER A 4 -1.31 13.60 33.70
C SER A 4 -2.81 13.80 33.83
N PHE A 5 -3.59 13.75 32.75
CA PHE A 5 -5.04 13.93 32.76
C PHE A 5 -5.77 12.59 32.64
N PRO A 6 -6.15 11.93 33.74
CA PRO A 6 -6.87 10.67 33.68
C PRO A 6 -8.34 10.85 33.27
N ASP A 7 -8.95 11.98 33.70
CA ASP A 7 -10.34 12.28 33.43
C ASP A 7 -10.53 13.16 32.22
N LYS A 8 -11.76 13.17 31.69
CA LYS A 8 -12.14 14.11 30.64
C LYS A 8 -12.09 15.53 31.19
N THR A 9 -11.08 16.27 30.77
CA THR A 9 -10.87 17.67 31.14
C THR A 9 -11.21 18.55 29.94
N ARG A 10 -12.09 19.53 30.14
CA ARG A 10 -12.42 20.52 29.12
C ARG A 10 -11.77 21.84 29.48
N ILE A 11 -11.05 22.44 28.56
CA ILE A 11 -10.40 23.73 28.70
C ILE A 11 -10.96 24.62 27.58
N THR A 12 -11.58 25.73 27.98
CA THR A 12 -12.07 26.72 27.01
C THR A 12 -11.03 27.84 26.96
N ILE A 13 -10.54 28.15 25.77
CA ILE A 13 -9.61 29.23 25.49
C ILE A 13 -10.47 30.35 24.87
N GLY A 14 -10.57 31.48 25.57
CA GLY A 14 -11.32 32.62 25.07
C GLY A 14 -10.48 33.52 24.17
N GLU A 15 -11.12 34.57 23.65
CA GLU A 15 -10.43 35.59 22.86
C GLU A 15 -9.35 36.31 23.68
N GLY A 16 -8.32 36.80 23.03
CA GLY A 16 -7.21 37.51 23.64
C GLY A 16 -6.14 36.60 24.26
N ILE A 17 -5.61 36.96 25.41
CA ILE A 17 -4.51 36.26 26.10
C ILE A 17 -5.05 35.37 27.20
N THR A 18 -4.87 34.07 27.11
CA THR A 18 -5.18 33.12 28.18
C THR A 18 -3.91 32.66 28.89
N GLY A 19 -3.80 32.88 30.18
CA GLY A 19 -2.69 32.46 31.02
C GLY A 19 -2.97 31.14 31.75
N VAL A 20 -2.08 30.16 31.63
CA VAL A 20 -2.13 28.89 32.39
C VAL A 20 -1.06 28.90 33.44
N VAL A 21 -1.45 29.01 34.68
CA VAL A 21 -0.54 29.12 35.85
C VAL A 21 -0.70 27.93 36.80
N GLY A 22 0.34 27.63 37.57
CA GLY A 22 0.31 26.53 38.55
C GLY A 22 1.73 26.11 38.97
N PRO A 23 1.87 25.27 40.00
CA PRO A 23 3.16 24.78 40.47
C PRO A 23 3.83 23.84 39.48
N ASN A 24 5.11 23.53 39.68
CA ASN A 24 5.83 22.55 38.90
C ASN A 24 5.16 21.16 39.03
N GLY A 25 5.04 20.42 37.92
CA GLY A 25 4.38 19.11 37.92
C GLY A 25 2.84 19.13 37.77
N SER A 26 2.19 20.31 37.79
CA SER A 26 0.71 20.41 37.69
C SER A 26 0.11 20.10 36.34
N GLY A 27 0.93 19.77 35.32
CA GLY A 27 0.47 19.39 33.98
C GLY A 27 0.34 20.53 32.97
N LYS A 28 0.77 21.78 33.28
CA LYS A 28 0.70 22.94 32.37
C LYS A 28 1.27 22.63 30.98
N SER A 29 2.47 22.05 30.95
CA SER A 29 3.13 21.67 29.68
C SER A 29 2.40 20.56 28.94
N ASN A 30 1.65 19.73 29.65
CA ASN A 30 0.89 18.64 29.01
C ASN A 30 -0.30 19.18 28.21
N ILE A 31 -0.79 20.38 28.51
CA ILE A 31 -1.82 21.07 27.72
C ILE A 31 -1.23 21.45 26.35
N SER A 32 -0.06 22.07 26.30
CA SER A 32 0.64 22.37 25.04
C SER A 32 0.99 21.11 24.26
N ASP A 33 1.46 20.08 24.96
CA ASP A 33 1.76 18.78 24.33
C ASP A 33 0.49 18.12 23.73
N SER A 34 -0.68 18.25 24.37
CA SER A 34 -1.93 17.72 23.87
C SER A 34 -2.37 18.41 22.58
N ILE A 35 -2.19 19.73 22.49
CA ILE A 35 -2.49 20.49 21.28
C ILE A 35 -1.57 20.05 20.13
N ARG A 36 -0.26 20.01 20.36
CA ARG A 36 0.70 19.51 19.36
C ARG A 36 0.37 18.10 18.91
N TRP A 37 0.04 17.24 19.87
CA TRP A 37 -0.23 15.84 19.59
C TRP A 37 -1.48 15.63 18.73
N VAL A 38 -2.58 16.34 18.99
CA VAL A 38 -3.81 16.23 18.21
C VAL A 38 -3.67 16.81 16.81
N LEU A 39 -2.79 17.82 16.64
CA LEU A 39 -2.47 18.43 15.35
C LEU A 39 -1.49 17.60 14.50
N GLY A 40 -1.15 16.39 14.96
CA GLY A 40 -0.43 15.42 14.14
C GLY A 40 1.03 15.17 14.53
N GLU A 41 1.52 15.67 15.67
CA GLU A 41 2.87 15.32 16.11
C GLU A 41 3.03 13.82 16.32
N THR A 42 3.95 13.21 15.55
CA THR A 42 4.24 11.78 15.60
C THR A 42 5.55 11.45 16.31
N SER A 43 6.38 12.46 16.58
CA SER A 43 7.64 12.26 17.28
C SER A 43 7.43 12.30 18.79
N SER A 44 7.64 11.15 19.45
CA SER A 44 7.62 11.11 20.93
C SER A 44 8.66 12.03 21.57
N LYS A 45 9.78 12.27 20.90
CA LYS A 45 10.88 13.14 21.38
C LYS A 45 10.46 14.61 21.49
N GLN A 46 9.51 15.05 20.67
CA GLN A 46 8.98 16.42 20.72
C GLN A 46 7.91 16.60 21.81
N LEU A 47 7.38 15.49 22.32
CA LEU A 47 6.44 15.49 23.44
C LEU A 47 7.23 15.25 24.74
N ARG A 48 7.20 16.23 25.66
CA ARG A 48 7.98 16.17 26.88
C ARG A 48 7.70 14.92 27.71
N GLY A 49 8.75 14.23 28.13
CA GLY A 49 8.63 13.04 28.99
C GLY A 49 8.11 11.80 28.32
N ALA A 50 7.97 11.81 27.00
CA ALA A 50 7.60 10.63 26.22
C ALA A 50 8.83 10.01 25.55
N GLY A 51 9.30 8.89 26.07
CA GLY A 51 10.34 8.08 25.41
C GLY A 51 9.77 7.33 24.21
N LYS A 52 8.52 6.85 24.37
CA LYS A 52 7.73 6.18 23.32
C LYS A 52 6.38 6.89 23.17
N MET A 53 5.70 6.67 22.03
CA MET A 53 4.38 7.27 21.83
C MET A 53 3.34 6.77 22.86
N GLU A 54 3.48 5.56 23.35
CA GLU A 54 2.63 4.99 24.40
C GLU A 54 2.66 5.78 25.72
N ASP A 55 3.75 6.53 25.99
CA ASP A 55 3.91 7.34 27.21
C ASP A 55 2.96 8.54 27.24
N VAL A 56 2.25 8.83 26.15
CA VAL A 56 1.16 9.83 26.15
C VAL A 56 -0.10 9.30 26.85
N ILE A 57 -0.22 7.97 27.04
CA ILE A 57 -1.34 7.35 27.75
C ILE A 57 -1.08 7.45 29.25
N PHE A 58 -2.11 7.82 30.00
CA PHE A 58 -2.00 7.88 31.46
C PHE A 58 -1.56 6.52 32.03
N GLY A 59 -0.39 6.50 32.65
CA GLY A 59 0.27 5.29 33.15
C GLY A 59 -0.28 4.77 34.51
N GLY A 60 -1.20 5.53 35.15
CA GLY A 60 -1.71 5.19 36.46
C GLY A 60 -0.95 5.91 37.60
N THR A 61 -1.50 5.83 38.78
CA THR A 61 -0.93 6.31 40.08
C THR A 61 -1.13 5.23 41.14
N GLN A 62 -0.66 5.45 42.35
CA GLN A 62 -0.91 4.53 43.46
C GLN A 62 -2.41 4.31 43.75
N THR A 63 -3.26 5.28 43.44
CA THR A 63 -4.71 5.25 43.71
C THR A 63 -5.56 5.06 42.47
N ARG A 64 -4.96 5.05 41.26
CA ARG A 64 -5.71 4.97 40.02
C ARG A 64 -4.99 4.11 38.98
N GLY A 65 -5.71 3.17 38.39
CA GLY A 65 -5.20 2.28 37.36
C GLY A 65 -4.80 3.01 36.08
N ALA A 66 -3.92 2.39 35.31
CA ALA A 66 -3.52 2.86 34.00
C ALA A 66 -4.69 2.83 33.00
N MET A 67 -4.71 3.77 32.05
CA MET A 67 -5.74 3.84 31.00
C MET A 67 -5.33 3.01 29.78
N GLY A 68 -6.33 2.53 29.03
CA GLY A 68 -6.11 1.77 27.79
C GLY A 68 -5.76 2.62 26.57
N TYR A 69 -6.12 3.91 26.61
CA TYR A 69 -5.90 4.83 25.50
C TYR A 69 -5.78 6.28 25.97
N ALA A 70 -5.15 7.11 25.14
CA ALA A 70 -5.20 8.58 25.23
C ALA A 70 -6.12 9.13 24.15
N ALA A 71 -6.88 10.17 24.48
CA ALA A 71 -7.70 10.89 23.51
C ALA A 71 -7.62 12.39 23.78
N VAL A 72 -7.50 13.18 22.71
CA VAL A 72 -7.55 14.65 22.72
C VAL A 72 -8.43 15.09 21.57
N SER A 73 -9.25 16.10 21.82
CA SER A 73 -10.04 16.79 20.80
C SER A 73 -9.76 18.29 20.92
N LEU A 74 -9.51 18.94 19.81
CA LEU A 74 -9.33 20.38 19.67
C LEU A 74 -10.45 20.92 18.78
N THR A 75 -11.26 21.81 19.29
CA THR A 75 -12.27 22.53 18.51
C THR A 75 -11.74 23.92 18.20
N ILE A 76 -11.74 24.26 16.92
CA ILE A 76 -11.25 25.53 16.38
C ILE A 76 -12.47 26.28 15.84
N ASP A 77 -12.61 27.55 16.19
CA ASP A 77 -13.57 28.47 15.56
C ASP A 77 -13.12 28.73 14.12
N ASN A 78 -13.99 28.49 13.19
CA ASN A 78 -13.78 28.64 11.75
C ASN A 78 -14.81 29.62 11.13
N SER A 79 -15.34 30.55 11.94
CA SER A 79 -16.34 31.54 11.47
C SER A 79 -15.77 32.42 10.36
N ASP A 80 -14.44 32.57 10.29
CA ASP A 80 -13.72 33.27 9.22
C ASP A 80 -13.42 32.40 7.99
N HIS A 81 -13.81 31.12 8.03
CA HIS A 81 -13.48 30.12 7.00
C HIS A 81 -11.99 30.03 6.67
N GLY A 82 -11.14 30.27 7.67
CA GLY A 82 -9.67 30.12 7.55
C GLY A 82 -9.24 28.67 7.30
N LEU A 83 -10.04 27.69 7.74
CA LEU A 83 -9.93 26.29 7.36
C LEU A 83 -10.83 26.02 6.16
N GLU A 84 -10.34 25.30 5.16
CA GLU A 84 -11.11 24.92 3.94
C GLU A 84 -12.22 23.89 4.28
N MET A 85 -13.13 24.26 5.16
CA MET A 85 -14.31 23.46 5.54
C MET A 85 -15.55 24.33 5.63
N ASP A 86 -16.67 23.80 5.17
CA ASP A 86 -17.99 24.45 5.24
C ASP A 86 -18.64 24.17 6.61
N ALA A 87 -18.00 24.70 7.66
CA ALA A 87 -18.47 24.59 9.06
C ALA A 87 -17.86 25.72 9.89
N ASP A 88 -18.66 26.35 10.75
CA ASP A 88 -18.23 27.44 11.65
C ASP A 88 -17.32 26.94 12.77
N GLU A 89 -17.40 25.66 13.11
CA GLU A 89 -16.51 25.01 14.08
C GLU A 89 -15.91 23.74 13.47
N VAL A 90 -14.60 23.56 13.63
CA VAL A 90 -13.88 22.37 13.19
C VAL A 90 -13.27 21.67 14.40
N THR A 91 -13.69 20.45 14.65
CA THR A 91 -13.17 19.62 15.74
C THR A 91 -12.23 18.56 15.17
N ILE A 92 -10.95 18.65 15.51
CA ILE A 92 -9.93 17.66 15.22
C ILE A 92 -9.76 16.78 16.45
N GLY A 93 -9.87 15.47 16.27
CA GLY A 93 -9.68 14.47 17.32
C GLY A 93 -8.57 13.50 17.02
N ARG A 94 -7.84 13.08 18.06
CA ARG A 94 -6.90 11.96 17.97
C ARG A 94 -7.10 11.03 19.14
N ARG A 95 -7.07 9.71 18.86
CA ARG A 95 -7.05 8.66 19.88
C ARG A 95 -5.89 7.72 19.60
N TYR A 96 -5.20 7.31 20.65
CA TYR A 96 -4.07 6.40 20.56
C TYR A 96 -4.20 5.30 21.60
N TYR A 97 -4.14 4.06 21.16
CA TYR A 97 -4.32 2.87 21.98
C TYR A 97 -2.97 2.26 22.37
N ARG A 98 -2.96 1.47 23.45
CA ARG A 98 -1.77 0.70 23.85
C ARG A 98 -1.34 -0.35 22.84
N SER A 99 -2.23 -0.74 21.93
CA SER A 99 -1.91 -1.60 20.77
C SER A 99 -0.97 -0.94 19.75
N GLY A 100 -0.74 0.38 19.86
CA GLY A 100 0.00 1.17 18.87
C GLY A 100 -0.88 1.79 17.79
N GLU A 101 -2.18 1.48 17.79
CA GLU A 101 -3.13 2.01 16.82
C GLU A 101 -3.45 3.48 17.11
N SER A 102 -3.55 4.30 16.06
CA SER A 102 -3.85 5.72 16.13
C SER A 102 -5.03 6.06 15.21
N GLU A 103 -6.07 6.63 15.78
CA GLU A 103 -7.24 7.12 15.06
C GLU A 103 -7.23 8.65 15.03
N TYR A 104 -7.61 9.20 13.87
CA TYR A 104 -7.82 10.63 13.68
C TYR A 104 -9.25 10.89 13.24
N THR A 105 -9.82 11.98 13.71
CA THR A 105 -11.18 12.39 13.32
C THR A 105 -11.23 13.88 13.01
N ILE A 106 -12.05 14.27 12.04
CA ILE A 106 -12.44 15.65 11.78
C ILE A 106 -13.97 15.70 11.83
N ASN A 107 -14.52 16.54 12.71
CA ASN A 107 -15.96 16.63 12.96
C ASN A 107 -16.63 15.26 13.20
N GLY A 108 -15.90 14.37 13.92
CA GLY A 108 -16.38 13.03 14.26
C GLY A 108 -16.22 11.98 13.15
N GLN A 109 -15.84 12.36 11.93
CA GLN A 109 -15.56 11.42 10.86
C GLN A 109 -14.12 10.93 10.93
N SER A 110 -13.90 9.63 10.75
CA SER A 110 -12.57 9.02 10.73
C SER A 110 -11.82 9.44 9.46
N VAL A 111 -10.60 9.95 9.62
CA VAL A 111 -9.74 10.48 8.56
C VAL A 111 -8.31 9.96 8.72
N ARG A 112 -7.49 10.12 7.70
CA ARG A 112 -6.06 9.82 7.77
C ARG A 112 -5.30 11.01 8.36
N LEU A 113 -4.15 10.73 8.97
CA LEU A 113 -3.24 11.77 9.42
C LEU A 113 -2.89 12.79 8.31
N LYS A 114 -2.79 12.33 7.07
CA LYS A 114 -2.55 13.17 5.90
C LYS A 114 -3.64 14.23 5.72
N ASP A 115 -4.90 13.85 5.91
CA ASP A 115 -6.05 14.74 5.75
C ASP A 115 -6.05 15.83 6.84
N VAL A 116 -5.63 15.49 8.07
CA VAL A 116 -5.41 16.48 9.14
C VAL A 116 -4.29 17.45 8.76
N TYR A 117 -3.17 16.96 8.20
CA TYR A 117 -2.10 17.86 7.74
C TYR A 117 -2.56 18.77 6.62
N GLU A 118 -3.27 18.25 5.62
CA GLU A 118 -3.77 19.04 4.50
C GLU A 118 -4.73 20.14 4.95
N LEU A 119 -5.59 19.85 5.93
CA LEU A 119 -6.50 20.82 6.51
C LEU A 119 -5.76 21.97 7.23
N LEU A 120 -4.65 21.67 7.89
CA LEU A 120 -3.89 22.63 8.69
C LEU A 120 -2.81 23.39 7.93
N LEU A 121 -2.55 22.99 6.66
CA LEU A 121 -1.60 23.72 5.82
C LEU A 121 -2.04 25.19 5.67
N ASP A 122 -1.09 26.11 5.73
CA ASP A 122 -1.26 27.55 5.63
C ASP A 122 -1.94 28.23 6.82
N THR A 123 -2.35 27.47 7.87
CA THR A 123 -2.92 28.05 9.10
C THR A 123 -1.86 28.35 10.17
N GLY A 124 -0.63 27.88 9.95
CA GLY A 124 0.45 27.94 10.95
C GLY A 124 0.26 26.98 12.14
N LEU A 125 -0.84 26.22 12.19
CA LEU A 125 -1.16 25.29 13.28
C LEU A 125 -0.59 23.87 13.05
N GLY A 126 -0.06 23.55 11.89
CA GLY A 126 0.44 22.23 11.54
C GLY A 126 1.64 21.77 12.39
N ARG A 127 2.11 20.56 12.11
CA ARG A 127 3.26 19.92 12.79
C ARG A 127 4.51 20.79 12.81
N ASP A 128 4.84 21.39 11.67
CA ASP A 128 5.99 22.26 11.45
C ASP A 128 5.60 23.74 11.59
N GLY A 129 4.35 24.02 12.02
CA GLY A 129 3.76 25.33 12.13
C GLY A 129 4.46 26.25 13.14
N TYR A 130 4.42 27.54 12.84
CA TYR A 130 5.00 28.58 13.70
C TYR A 130 4.06 29.03 14.83
N ALA A 131 2.78 28.65 14.81
CA ALA A 131 1.80 29.06 15.79
C ALA A 131 2.03 28.45 17.18
N ILE A 132 2.68 27.29 17.28
CA ILE A 132 2.98 26.62 18.55
C ILE A 132 4.47 26.70 18.82
N VAL A 133 4.84 27.68 19.63
CA VAL A 133 6.23 27.90 20.01
C VAL A 133 6.55 27.13 21.30
N GLY A 134 7.27 26.03 21.18
CA GLY A 134 7.76 25.25 22.31
C GLY A 134 8.93 25.93 23.04
N GLN A 135 9.21 25.51 24.25
CA GLN A 135 10.36 25.98 25.01
C GLN A 135 11.67 25.59 24.30
N GLY A 136 12.54 26.56 24.05
CA GLY A 136 13.80 26.37 23.32
C GLY A 136 13.67 26.49 21.79
N ARG A 137 12.45 26.45 21.23
CA ARG A 137 12.22 26.50 19.77
C ARG A 137 12.76 27.78 19.13
N ILE A 138 12.67 28.90 19.80
CA ILE A 138 13.22 30.18 19.29
C ILE A 138 14.74 30.08 19.09
N ALA A 139 15.46 29.50 20.08
CA ALA A 139 16.90 29.32 19.98
C ALA A 139 17.27 28.36 18.83
N GLU A 140 16.49 27.31 18.60
CA GLU A 140 16.63 26.40 17.47
C GLU A 140 16.43 27.13 16.13
N ILE A 141 15.38 27.95 16.03
CA ILE A 141 15.09 28.72 14.80
C ILE A 141 16.20 29.71 14.50
N VAL A 142 16.70 30.41 15.49
CA VAL A 142 17.79 31.39 15.34
C VAL A 142 19.10 30.71 14.96
N GLY A 143 19.38 29.53 15.55
CA GLY A 143 20.56 28.71 15.25
C GLY A 143 20.44 27.85 13.98
N ALA A 144 19.25 27.73 13.40
CA ALA A 144 18.99 26.92 12.22
C ALA A 144 19.68 27.45 10.94
N LYS A 145 19.91 26.56 9.99
CA LYS A 145 20.44 26.91 8.67
C LYS A 145 19.46 27.81 7.92
N SER A 146 19.96 28.58 6.98
CA SER A 146 19.15 29.51 6.16
C SER A 146 18.00 28.82 5.42
N THR A 147 18.18 27.57 4.99
CA THR A 147 17.17 26.74 4.35
C THR A 147 16.00 26.40 5.28
N GLU A 148 16.30 26.03 6.54
CA GLU A 148 15.29 25.71 7.55
C GLU A 148 14.52 26.96 8.01
N ARG A 149 15.22 28.09 8.15
CA ARG A 149 14.58 29.38 8.43
C ARG A 149 13.64 29.82 7.31
N ARG A 150 14.05 29.58 6.06
CA ARG A 150 13.23 29.88 4.89
C ARG A 150 11.90 29.11 4.90
N GLU A 151 11.90 27.88 5.36
CA GLU A 151 10.68 27.06 5.46
C GLU A 151 9.63 27.70 6.36
N ILE A 152 10.04 28.30 7.47
CA ILE A 152 9.14 29.02 8.38
C ILE A 152 8.54 30.26 7.71
N PHE A 153 9.33 31.01 6.94
CA PHE A 153 8.82 32.15 6.17
C PHE A 153 7.85 31.71 5.06
N GLU A 154 8.15 30.62 4.37
CA GLU A 154 7.28 30.07 3.35
C GLU A 154 5.95 29.62 3.93
N GLU A 155 5.94 29.03 5.14
CA GLU A 155 4.73 28.65 5.83
C GLU A 155 3.92 29.88 6.26
N ALA A 156 4.56 30.88 6.85
CA ALA A 156 3.92 32.14 7.23
C ALA A 156 3.37 32.93 6.01
N SER A 157 3.89 32.67 4.82
CA SER A 157 3.45 33.28 3.57
C SER A 157 2.34 32.50 2.84
N GLY A 158 1.84 31.41 3.43
CA GLY A 158 0.79 30.59 2.79
C GLY A 158 1.25 29.76 1.60
N ILE A 159 2.56 29.46 1.48
CA ILE A 159 3.11 28.69 0.35
C ILE A 159 3.33 27.22 0.70
N ALA A 160 3.17 26.85 1.98
CA ALA A 160 3.45 25.49 2.45
C ALA A 160 2.59 24.43 1.74
N LYS A 161 1.31 24.73 1.46
CA LYS A 161 0.40 23.86 0.73
C LYS A 161 0.87 23.57 -0.69
N TYR A 162 1.34 24.60 -1.40
CA TYR A 162 1.84 24.44 -2.77
C TYR A 162 3.16 23.64 -2.78
N ARG A 163 4.06 23.91 -1.84
CA ARG A 163 5.30 23.14 -1.68
C ARG A 163 5.00 21.65 -1.39
N TYR A 164 4.08 21.38 -0.50
CA TYR A 164 3.66 20.02 -0.17
C TYR A 164 3.10 19.30 -1.42
N ARG A 165 2.16 19.94 -2.14
CA ARG A 165 1.59 19.42 -3.39
C ARG A 165 2.63 19.20 -4.48
N LYS A 166 3.59 20.13 -4.63
CA LYS A 166 4.71 19.99 -5.56
C LYS A 166 5.55 18.77 -5.22
N ASN A 167 6.01 18.64 -3.99
CA ASN A 167 6.84 17.51 -3.56
C ASN A 167 6.11 16.17 -3.71
N GLU A 168 4.82 16.13 -3.45
CA GLU A 168 3.99 14.93 -3.68
C GLU A 168 3.90 14.59 -5.18
N ALA A 169 3.66 15.58 -6.02
CA ALA A 169 3.62 15.39 -7.47
C ALA A 169 4.98 14.90 -8.03
N GLU A 170 6.08 15.47 -7.58
CA GLU A 170 7.43 15.04 -7.95
C GLU A 170 7.72 13.59 -7.55
N ARG A 171 7.31 13.18 -6.34
CA ARG A 171 7.43 11.78 -5.90
C ARG A 171 6.61 10.83 -6.75
N ARG A 172 5.37 11.22 -7.09
CA ARG A 172 4.50 10.41 -7.96
C ARG A 172 5.07 10.31 -9.36
N LEU A 173 5.64 11.40 -9.89
CA LEU A 173 6.28 11.43 -11.20
C LEU A 173 7.49 10.48 -11.23
N ALA A 174 8.38 10.58 -10.26
CA ALA A 174 9.56 9.71 -10.18
C ALA A 174 9.15 8.22 -10.07
N ALA A 175 8.11 7.90 -9.31
CA ALA A 175 7.58 6.54 -9.22
C ALA A 175 6.99 6.06 -10.56
N ALA A 176 6.29 6.93 -11.28
CA ALA A 176 5.74 6.63 -12.60
C ALA A 176 6.85 6.41 -13.65
N GLU A 177 7.91 7.22 -13.63
CA GLU A 177 9.08 7.06 -14.49
C GLU A 177 9.77 5.71 -14.26
N GLY A 178 10.00 5.33 -13.00
CA GLY A 178 10.56 4.01 -12.67
C GLY A 178 9.68 2.83 -13.12
N ASN A 179 8.34 2.97 -13.02
CA ASN A 179 7.42 1.98 -13.55
C ASN A 179 7.46 1.89 -15.09
N LEU A 180 7.58 3.01 -15.77
CA LEU A 180 7.72 3.06 -17.23
C LEU A 180 9.01 2.38 -17.71
N GLU A 181 10.13 2.59 -17.03
CA GLU A 181 11.39 1.91 -17.34
C GLU A 181 11.24 0.40 -17.22
N ARG A 182 10.67 -0.07 -16.11
CA ARG A 182 10.39 -1.50 -15.92
C ARG A 182 9.47 -2.10 -16.99
N LEU A 183 8.42 -1.36 -17.40
CA LEU A 183 7.53 -1.81 -18.47
C LEU A 183 8.23 -1.89 -19.81
N ARG A 184 9.17 -0.97 -20.12
CA ARG A 184 9.98 -1.02 -21.33
C ARG A 184 10.90 -2.25 -21.36
N ASP A 185 11.48 -2.60 -20.21
CA ASP A 185 12.32 -3.80 -20.11
C ASP A 185 11.51 -5.07 -20.37
N ILE A 186 10.32 -5.18 -19.76
CA ILE A 186 9.41 -6.31 -19.98
C ILE A 186 8.99 -6.39 -21.45
N LEU A 187 8.64 -5.26 -22.05
CA LEU A 187 8.26 -5.20 -23.47
C LEU A 187 9.41 -5.66 -24.37
N GLY A 188 10.63 -5.16 -24.12
CA GLY A 188 11.81 -5.57 -24.88
C GLY A 188 12.14 -7.07 -24.74
N GLU A 189 11.89 -7.67 -23.57
CA GLU A 189 12.02 -9.11 -23.39
C GLU A 189 10.95 -9.90 -24.18
N LEU A 190 9.70 -9.44 -24.12
CA LEU A 190 8.60 -10.06 -24.88
C LEU A 190 8.84 -9.98 -26.40
N GLU A 191 9.26 -8.84 -26.90
CA GLU A 191 9.58 -8.64 -28.32
C GLU A 191 10.66 -9.62 -28.81
N LYS A 192 11.71 -9.85 -28.02
CA LYS A 192 12.76 -10.83 -28.32
C LYS A 192 12.22 -12.26 -28.43
N ARG A 193 11.16 -12.59 -27.71
CA ARG A 193 10.53 -13.93 -27.70
C ARG A 193 9.57 -14.15 -28.86
N VAL A 194 8.99 -13.11 -29.43
CA VAL A 194 8.01 -13.22 -30.52
C VAL A 194 8.60 -13.91 -31.75
N GLY A 195 9.80 -13.53 -32.16
CA GLY A 195 10.45 -14.11 -33.37
C GLY A 195 10.71 -15.61 -33.25
N PRO A 196 11.35 -16.12 -32.18
CA PRO A 196 11.48 -17.56 -31.94
C PRO A 196 10.15 -18.30 -31.86
N LEU A 197 9.19 -17.79 -31.09
CA LEU A 197 7.87 -18.42 -30.92
C LEU A 197 7.12 -18.53 -32.25
N LYS A 198 7.19 -17.52 -33.12
CA LYS A 198 6.59 -17.59 -34.46
C LYS A 198 7.19 -18.71 -35.29
N ARG A 199 8.52 -18.83 -35.32
CA ARG A 199 9.22 -19.90 -36.02
C ARG A 199 8.87 -21.29 -35.49
N ASP A 200 8.76 -21.43 -34.18
CA ASP A 200 8.40 -22.68 -33.52
C ASP A 200 6.93 -23.05 -33.80
N SER A 201 6.03 -22.07 -33.85
CA SER A 201 4.64 -22.26 -34.25
C SER A 201 4.54 -22.76 -35.71
N GLU A 202 5.25 -22.11 -36.64
CA GLU A 202 5.28 -22.52 -38.05
C GLU A 202 5.82 -23.97 -38.23
N LYS A 203 6.87 -24.33 -37.46
CA LYS A 203 7.38 -25.72 -37.47
C LYS A 203 6.39 -26.71 -36.86
N ALA A 204 5.69 -26.34 -35.81
CA ALA A 204 4.67 -27.18 -35.19
C ALA A 204 3.50 -27.45 -36.14
N GLU A 205 3.05 -26.43 -36.87
CA GLU A 205 2.00 -26.59 -37.90
C GLU A 205 2.44 -27.55 -39.02
N GLN A 206 3.67 -27.39 -39.51
CA GLN A 206 4.23 -28.31 -40.52
C GLN A 206 4.35 -29.75 -39.99
N PHE A 207 4.82 -29.89 -38.74
CA PHE A 207 4.91 -31.20 -38.10
C PHE A 207 3.55 -31.89 -37.97
N LEU A 208 2.51 -31.16 -37.56
CA LEU A 208 1.15 -31.71 -37.48
C LEU A 208 0.63 -32.17 -38.83
N ALA A 209 0.83 -31.37 -39.89
CA ALA A 209 0.44 -31.74 -41.27
C ALA A 209 1.17 -33.01 -41.76
N TYR A 210 2.49 -33.08 -41.57
CA TYR A 210 3.27 -34.26 -41.93
C TYR A 210 2.93 -35.48 -41.07
N SER A 211 2.65 -35.29 -39.77
CA SER A 211 2.26 -36.37 -38.89
C SER A 211 0.95 -37.03 -39.33
N GLU A 212 -0.04 -36.21 -39.72
CA GLU A 212 -1.32 -36.74 -40.25
C GLU A 212 -1.12 -37.49 -41.57
N THR A 213 -0.32 -36.94 -42.49
CA THR A 213 0.03 -37.61 -43.76
C THR A 213 0.73 -38.94 -43.51
N ARG A 214 1.73 -38.96 -42.63
CA ARG A 214 2.46 -40.18 -42.23
C ARG A 214 1.51 -41.23 -41.66
N LYS A 215 0.61 -40.86 -40.79
CA LYS A 215 -0.39 -41.76 -40.20
C LYS A 215 -1.29 -42.40 -41.27
N GLY A 216 -1.74 -41.63 -42.25
CA GLY A 216 -2.51 -42.12 -43.38
C GLY A 216 -1.74 -43.14 -44.22
N LEU A 217 -0.45 -42.87 -44.53
CA LEU A 217 0.42 -43.78 -45.25
C LEU A 217 0.73 -45.06 -44.46
N GLU A 218 1.02 -44.96 -43.16
CA GLU A 218 1.25 -46.12 -42.27
C GLU A 218 0.03 -47.03 -42.23
N ILE A 219 -1.19 -46.48 -42.10
CA ILE A 219 -2.44 -47.26 -42.13
C ILE A 219 -2.59 -47.98 -43.50
N THR A 220 -2.32 -47.30 -44.60
CA THR A 220 -2.41 -47.88 -45.93
C THR A 220 -1.42 -49.05 -46.09
N LEU A 221 -0.18 -48.91 -45.66
CA LEU A 221 0.83 -49.97 -45.70
C LEU A 221 0.44 -51.16 -44.82
N TRP A 222 -0.11 -50.92 -43.65
CA TRP A 222 -0.57 -52.03 -42.77
C TRP A 222 -1.74 -52.77 -43.39
N VAL A 223 -2.72 -52.06 -43.95
CA VAL A 223 -3.85 -52.69 -44.64
C VAL A 223 -3.36 -53.53 -45.82
N ASP A 224 -2.43 -53.03 -46.64
CA ASP A 224 -1.85 -53.78 -47.74
C ASP A 224 -1.07 -55.01 -47.24
N SER A 225 -0.28 -54.90 -46.23
CA SER A 225 0.45 -55.99 -45.58
C SER A 225 -0.47 -57.08 -45.07
N ILE A 226 -1.59 -56.68 -44.38
CA ILE A 226 -2.59 -57.65 -43.94
C ILE A 226 -3.26 -58.36 -45.08
N ARG A 227 -3.65 -57.65 -46.17
CA ARG A 227 -4.24 -58.28 -47.38
C ARG A 227 -3.31 -59.28 -47.98
N ARG A 228 -2.00 -58.97 -48.17
CA ARG A 228 -1.01 -59.94 -48.72
C ARG A 228 -0.87 -61.14 -47.82
N ALA A 229 -0.84 -60.97 -46.52
CA ALA A 229 -0.78 -62.07 -45.53
C ALA A 229 -2.04 -62.96 -45.66
N GLN A 230 -3.24 -62.35 -45.75
CA GLN A 230 -4.49 -63.08 -45.89
C GLN A 230 -4.53 -63.88 -47.25
N ASP A 231 -4.07 -63.26 -48.32
CA ASP A 231 -4.00 -63.95 -49.66
C ASP A 231 -3.02 -65.12 -49.57
N THR A 232 -1.87 -64.94 -48.93
CA THR A 232 -0.90 -66.02 -48.73
C THR A 232 -1.49 -67.16 -47.91
N VAL A 233 -2.17 -66.86 -46.81
CA VAL A 233 -2.87 -67.88 -45.99
C VAL A 233 -3.93 -68.61 -46.80
N ARG A 234 -4.73 -67.92 -47.64
CA ARG A 234 -5.77 -68.48 -48.49
C ARG A 234 -5.16 -69.38 -49.51
N ASP A 235 -4.06 -69.03 -50.15
CA ASP A 235 -3.35 -69.88 -51.13
C ASP A 235 -2.75 -71.13 -50.52
N GLN A 236 -2.17 -71.01 -49.30
CA GLN A 236 -1.67 -72.18 -48.58
C GLN A 236 -2.80 -73.12 -48.16
N GLN A 237 -3.93 -72.58 -47.71
CA GLN A 237 -5.11 -73.37 -47.36
C GLN A 237 -5.64 -74.14 -48.56
N ARG A 238 -5.74 -73.55 -49.74
CA ARG A 238 -6.12 -74.22 -50.99
C ARG A 238 -5.15 -75.35 -51.37
N LYS A 239 -3.84 -75.14 -51.27
CA LYS A 239 -2.82 -76.16 -51.50
C LYS A 239 -2.95 -77.32 -50.53
N TYR A 240 -3.21 -77.01 -49.24
CA TYR A 240 -3.40 -77.99 -48.16
C TYR A 240 -4.67 -78.87 -48.51
N GLU A 241 -5.80 -78.22 -48.79
CA GLU A 241 -7.03 -78.93 -49.16
C GLU A 241 -6.88 -79.79 -50.39
N ALA A 242 -6.18 -79.31 -51.41
CA ALA A 242 -5.88 -80.11 -52.61
C ALA A 242 -5.00 -81.35 -52.26
N ALA A 243 -3.92 -81.15 -51.47
CA ALA A 243 -3.03 -82.23 -51.05
C ALA A 243 -3.79 -83.25 -50.15
N GLU A 244 -4.66 -82.81 -49.28
CA GLU A 244 -5.49 -83.66 -48.41
C GLU A 244 -6.47 -84.51 -49.30
N SER A 245 -7.12 -83.91 -50.31
CA SER A 245 -7.98 -84.57 -51.26
C SER A 245 -7.25 -85.61 -52.04
N ASP A 246 -6.05 -85.32 -52.59
CA ASP A 246 -5.20 -86.25 -53.30
C ASP A 246 -4.74 -87.38 -52.39
N TYR A 247 -4.33 -87.10 -51.17
CA TYR A 247 -4.00 -88.14 -50.17
C TYR A 247 -5.18 -89.06 -49.90
N ALA A 248 -6.37 -88.53 -49.65
CA ALA A 248 -7.56 -89.29 -49.42
C ALA A 248 -7.94 -90.16 -50.62
N ARG A 249 -7.71 -89.70 -51.89
CA ARG A 249 -7.93 -90.44 -53.10
C ARG A 249 -6.95 -91.62 -53.22
N ILE A 250 -5.63 -91.39 -53.00
CA ILE A 250 -4.61 -92.43 -53.06
C ILE A 250 -4.78 -93.48 -51.93
N SER A 251 -5.18 -93.07 -50.71
CA SER A 251 -5.42 -94.00 -49.59
C SER A 251 -6.59 -94.91 -49.76
N ARG A 252 -7.51 -94.63 -50.71
CA ARG A 252 -8.67 -95.49 -51.06
C ARG A 252 -8.44 -96.42 -52.19
N GLN A 253 -7.31 -96.32 -52.91
CA GLN A 253 -6.82 -97.32 -53.86
C GLN A 253 -5.95 -98.38 -53.16
#